data_dd90dc939dc685c17f158b4003c1e15b
#
_entry.id   dd90dc939dc685c17f158b4003c1e15b
#
_cell.length_a   1.000
_cell.length_b   1.000
_cell.length_c   1.000
_cell.angle_alpha   90.00
_cell.angle_beta   90.00
_cell.angle_gamma   90.00
#
_symmetry.space_group_name_H-M   'P 1'
#
loop_
_entity.id
_entity.type
_entity.pdbx_description
1 polymer ?
#
loop_
_entity_poly.entity_id
_entity_poly.type
_entity_poly.pdbx_seq_one_letter_code
_entity_poly.pdbx_strand_id
1 'polypeptide(L)'
;VLANDQNVNVLVLDTEVYSNTGGQSSKSSQAASIAKFTASGKKVAKKDLAQIAMAYGHVYVAQIALGANPMQAIKAMKEAESYDGPSLIIAYAPCNEHHIKGGLINSSRQEKWAVECGYFNLLRYDPRLTEEGKNPLTIDSKAPDYSKFKDFLMSENRFSQLVKINPENAEALFDKCLVDAKRRRARAEALAKDFDAAE
;
A
#
# COMPACT_ATOMS: atom_id res chain seq x y z
N VAL A 1 -7.08 3.83 -19.42
CA VAL A 1 -6.35 5.07 -19.07
C VAL A 1 -4.85 4.76 -18.99
N LEU A 2 -4.37 3.89 -18.07
CA LEU A 2 -2.93 3.66 -17.88
C LEU A 2 -2.23 2.88 -19.03
N ALA A 3 -2.98 2.25 -19.92
CA ALA A 3 -2.44 1.47 -21.04
C ALA A 3 -2.23 2.29 -22.32
N ASN A 4 -2.47 3.59 -22.29
CA ASN A 4 -2.23 4.51 -23.40
C ASN A 4 -1.06 5.46 -23.07
N ASP A 5 -0.73 6.33 -24.01
CA ASP A 5 0.35 7.30 -23.96
C ASP A 5 -0.07 8.71 -23.50
N GLN A 6 -1.29 8.84 -23.00
CA GLN A 6 -1.83 10.15 -22.62
C GLN A 6 -1.20 10.65 -21.32
N ASN A 7 -0.80 11.92 -21.30
CA ASN A 7 -0.34 12.59 -20.09
C ASN A 7 -1.52 12.81 -19.13
N VAL A 8 -1.67 11.89 -18.19
CA VAL A 8 -2.74 11.91 -17.20
C VAL A 8 -2.23 11.45 -15.83
N ASN A 9 -2.54 12.21 -14.79
CA ASN A 9 -2.21 11.86 -13.42
C ASN A 9 -3.44 11.25 -12.72
N VAL A 10 -3.31 10.02 -12.22
CA VAL A 10 -4.34 9.33 -11.45
C VAL A 10 -3.91 9.23 -9.99
N LEU A 11 -4.64 9.90 -9.10
CA LEU A 11 -4.47 9.77 -7.66
C LEU A 11 -5.50 8.80 -7.09
N VAL A 12 -5.05 7.70 -6.52
CA VAL A 12 -5.88 6.73 -5.80
C VAL A 12 -5.76 6.98 -4.31
N LEU A 13 -6.85 7.34 -3.66
CA LEU A 13 -6.95 7.34 -2.20
C LEU A 13 -7.29 5.91 -1.76
N ASP A 14 -6.26 5.14 -1.36
CA ASP A 14 -6.42 3.73 -0.99
C ASP A 14 -6.94 3.60 0.44
N THR A 15 -8.24 3.66 0.57
CA THR A 15 -8.98 3.42 1.82
C THR A 15 -9.18 1.93 2.11
N GLU A 16 -8.69 1.04 1.25
CA GLU A 16 -8.73 -0.43 1.36
C GLU A 16 -10.14 -1.06 1.43
N VAL A 17 -11.18 -0.25 1.48
CA VAL A 17 -12.60 -0.66 1.47
C VAL A 17 -13.41 0.25 0.55
N TYR A 18 -14.62 -0.13 0.19
CA TYR A 18 -15.57 0.78 -0.43
C TYR A 18 -16.15 1.71 0.65
N SER A 19 -15.49 2.83 0.90
CA SER A 19 -15.79 3.74 2.03
C SER A 19 -17.13 4.42 1.89
N ASN A 20 -17.41 5.00 0.71
CA ASN A 20 -18.61 5.79 0.47
C ASN A 20 -19.92 5.01 0.66
N THR A 21 -19.92 3.74 0.30
CA THR A 21 -21.10 2.86 0.43
C THR A 21 -21.17 2.15 1.78
N GLY A 22 -20.24 2.42 2.70
CA GLY A 22 -20.26 1.97 4.09
C GLY A 22 -19.48 0.71 4.37
N GLY A 23 -18.26 0.61 3.85
CA GLY A 23 -17.27 -0.36 4.34
C GLY A 23 -17.36 -1.78 3.79
N GLN A 24 -17.73 -1.96 2.52
CA GLN A 24 -17.67 -3.26 1.88
C GLN A 24 -16.21 -3.66 1.57
N SER A 25 -15.94 -4.94 1.64
CA SER A 25 -14.66 -5.51 1.25
C SER A 25 -14.38 -5.26 -0.23
N SER A 26 -13.18 -4.79 -0.52
CA SER A 26 -12.68 -4.58 -1.88
C SER A 26 -11.52 -5.54 -2.19
N LYS A 27 -11.00 -5.48 -3.42
CA LYS A 27 -9.75 -6.18 -3.76
C LYS A 27 -8.53 -5.55 -3.08
N SER A 28 -8.64 -4.28 -2.63
CA SER A 28 -7.61 -3.60 -1.86
C SER A 28 -7.64 -3.90 -0.36
N SER A 29 -8.71 -4.53 0.17
CA SER A 29 -8.76 -4.92 1.59
C SER A 29 -7.69 -5.97 1.90
N GLN A 30 -7.03 -5.82 3.04
CA GLN A 30 -6.00 -6.76 3.51
C GLN A 30 -6.60 -8.07 4.01
N ALA A 31 -5.83 -9.15 4.00
CA ALA A 31 -6.18 -10.37 4.74
C ALA A 31 -6.42 -10.04 6.21
N ALA A 32 -7.23 -10.81 6.89
CA ALA A 32 -7.70 -10.63 8.27
C ALA A 32 -8.68 -9.47 8.50
N SER A 33 -8.81 -8.49 7.57
CA SER A 33 -9.74 -7.39 7.79
C SER A 33 -11.20 -7.83 7.75
N ILE A 34 -11.98 -7.40 8.74
CA ILE A 34 -13.43 -7.49 8.75
C ILE A 34 -13.99 -6.31 7.95
N ALA A 35 -14.92 -6.60 7.07
CA ALA A 35 -15.68 -5.64 6.30
C ALA A 35 -17.03 -6.26 5.92
N LYS A 36 -17.98 -5.47 5.42
CA LYS A 36 -19.20 -6.03 4.83
C LYS A 36 -18.80 -7.02 3.72
N PHE A 37 -19.43 -8.17 3.69
CA PHE A 37 -19.17 -9.34 2.85
C PHE A 37 -17.90 -10.15 3.23
N THR A 38 -17.19 -9.79 4.29
CA THR A 38 -16.08 -10.56 4.88
C THR A 38 -16.14 -10.49 6.41
N ALA A 39 -17.29 -10.82 6.99
CA ALA A 39 -17.54 -10.71 8.43
C ALA A 39 -16.62 -11.58 9.29
N SER A 40 -16.14 -12.70 8.78
CA SER A 40 -15.20 -13.61 9.47
C SER A 40 -13.72 -13.36 9.15
N GLY A 41 -13.40 -12.18 8.59
CA GLY A 41 -12.07 -11.81 8.13
C GLY A 41 -11.80 -12.22 6.69
N LYS A 42 -11.19 -11.32 5.93
CA LYS A 42 -10.84 -11.58 4.53
C LYS A 42 -9.73 -12.63 4.45
N LYS A 43 -9.91 -13.66 3.62
CA LYS A 43 -8.95 -14.76 3.45
C LYS A 43 -7.94 -14.53 2.32
N VAL A 44 -8.25 -13.65 1.37
CA VAL A 44 -7.43 -13.38 0.17
C VAL A 44 -6.56 -12.16 0.39
N ALA A 45 -5.32 -12.22 -0.09
CA ALA A 45 -4.38 -11.10 -0.08
C ALA A 45 -4.93 -9.86 -0.78
N LYS A 46 -4.43 -8.68 -0.39
CA LYS A 46 -4.64 -7.41 -1.10
C LYS A 46 -4.08 -7.49 -2.51
N LYS A 47 -4.83 -6.98 -3.50
CA LYS A 47 -4.33 -6.76 -4.85
C LYS A 47 -3.21 -5.73 -4.82
N ASP A 48 -2.07 -6.05 -5.41
CA ASP A 48 -0.95 -5.13 -5.56
C ASP A 48 -1.12 -4.29 -6.83
N LEU A 49 -1.80 -3.14 -6.69
CA LEU A 49 -2.09 -2.25 -7.81
C LEU A 49 -0.82 -1.59 -8.35
N ALA A 50 0.14 -1.27 -7.48
CA ALA A 50 1.41 -0.69 -7.91
C ALA A 50 2.18 -1.64 -8.82
N GLN A 51 2.31 -2.92 -8.43
CA GLN A 51 2.99 -3.92 -9.25
C GLN A 51 2.30 -4.15 -10.59
N ILE A 52 0.96 -4.14 -10.62
CA ILE A 52 0.20 -4.27 -11.88
C ILE A 52 0.48 -3.07 -12.79
N ALA A 53 0.53 -1.86 -12.25
CA ALA A 53 0.81 -0.66 -13.04
C ALA A 53 2.27 -0.60 -13.52
N MET A 54 3.23 -0.97 -12.68
CA MET A 54 4.66 -1.06 -13.08
C MET A 54 4.89 -2.06 -14.21
N ALA A 55 4.08 -3.12 -14.30
CA ALA A 55 4.18 -4.12 -15.37
C ALA A 55 3.90 -3.57 -16.78
N TYR A 56 3.29 -2.38 -16.91
CA TYR A 56 3.17 -1.68 -18.19
C TYR A 56 4.51 -1.11 -18.70
N GLY A 57 5.49 -0.91 -17.83
CA GLY A 57 6.81 -0.38 -18.17
C GLY A 57 6.88 1.13 -18.38
N HIS A 58 5.83 1.74 -18.95
CA HIS A 58 5.76 3.17 -19.31
C HIS A 58 4.90 4.01 -18.34
N VAL A 59 4.38 3.43 -17.27
CA VAL A 59 3.57 4.16 -16.28
C VAL A 59 4.45 4.61 -15.14
N TYR A 60 4.45 5.91 -14.81
CA TYR A 60 5.02 6.37 -13.54
C TYR A 60 4.15 5.88 -12.39
N VAL A 61 4.75 5.25 -11.38
CA VAL A 61 4.00 4.69 -10.24
C VAL A 61 4.62 5.14 -8.93
N ALA A 62 3.79 5.65 -8.00
CA ALA A 62 4.22 5.94 -6.64
C ALA A 62 3.25 5.39 -5.59
N GLN A 63 3.81 4.96 -4.47
CA GLN A 63 3.07 4.70 -3.24
C GLN A 63 3.52 5.71 -2.18
N ILE A 64 2.56 6.44 -1.64
CA ILE A 64 2.79 7.52 -0.68
C ILE A 64 1.93 7.37 0.57
N ALA A 65 2.42 7.90 1.68
CA ALA A 65 1.67 8.06 2.92
C ALA A 65 2.09 9.41 3.55
N LEU A 66 1.19 10.39 3.48
CA LEU A 66 1.51 11.78 3.82
C LEU A 66 1.97 11.92 5.28
N GLY A 67 1.32 11.22 6.21
CA GLY A 67 1.68 11.22 7.62
C GLY A 67 3.00 10.49 7.93
N ALA A 68 3.47 9.63 7.02
CA ALA A 68 4.76 8.93 7.18
C ALA A 68 5.93 9.76 6.66
N ASN A 69 5.80 10.31 5.45
CA ASN A 69 6.85 11.13 4.82
C ASN A 69 6.24 12.15 3.84
N PRO A 70 5.91 13.36 4.30
CA PRO A 70 5.32 14.39 3.44
C PRO A 70 6.26 14.86 2.32
N MET A 71 7.57 14.84 2.54
CA MET A 71 8.53 15.24 1.51
C MET A 71 8.60 14.22 0.37
N GLN A 72 8.50 12.93 0.67
CA GLN A 72 8.41 11.87 -0.35
C GLN A 72 7.11 12.02 -1.15
N ALA A 73 6.00 12.31 -0.50
CA ALA A 73 4.72 12.54 -1.18
C ALA A 73 4.78 13.74 -2.14
N ILE A 74 5.36 14.87 -1.70
CA ILE A 74 5.56 16.05 -2.55
C ILE A 74 6.48 15.71 -3.73
N LYS A 75 7.56 14.99 -3.49
CA LYS A 75 8.49 14.57 -4.55
C LYS A 75 7.78 13.70 -5.57
N ALA A 76 7.04 12.68 -5.14
CA ALA A 76 6.29 11.79 -6.02
C ALA A 76 5.26 12.54 -6.88
N MET A 77 4.55 13.52 -6.31
CA MET A 77 3.60 14.36 -7.05
C MET A 77 4.29 15.23 -8.11
N LYS A 78 5.43 15.84 -7.78
CA LYS A 78 6.21 16.64 -8.74
C LYS A 78 6.79 15.80 -9.86
N GLU A 79 7.27 14.60 -9.57
CA GLU A 79 7.76 13.66 -10.59
C GLU A 79 6.63 13.24 -11.53
N ALA A 80 5.45 12.88 -10.97
CA ALA A 80 4.28 12.52 -11.76
C ALA A 80 3.79 13.68 -12.66
N GLU A 81 3.78 14.92 -12.13
CA GLU A 81 3.39 16.11 -12.90
C GLU A 81 4.37 16.40 -14.03
N SER A 82 5.66 16.16 -13.82
CA SER A 82 6.71 16.38 -14.82
C SER A 82 6.85 15.25 -15.85
N TYR A 83 6.17 14.13 -15.62
CA TYR A 83 6.23 12.97 -16.50
C TYR A 83 5.27 13.12 -17.68
N ASP A 84 5.79 13.04 -18.90
CA ASP A 84 4.98 13.14 -20.13
C ASP A 84 4.40 11.77 -20.50
N GLY A 85 3.45 11.30 -19.71
CA GLY A 85 2.80 10.01 -19.84
C GLY A 85 1.84 9.73 -18.67
N PRO A 86 1.25 8.54 -18.62
CA PRO A 86 0.32 8.19 -17.56
C PRO A 86 1.04 7.97 -16.22
N SER A 87 0.50 8.55 -15.16
CA SER A 87 1.01 8.42 -13.79
C SER A 87 -0.05 7.88 -12.86
N LEU A 88 0.36 6.99 -11.93
CA LEU A 88 -0.47 6.44 -10.89
C LEU A 88 0.16 6.69 -9.52
N ILE A 89 -0.48 7.49 -8.69
CA ILE A 89 -0.09 7.70 -7.29
C ILE A 89 -1.10 7.00 -6.39
N ILE A 90 -0.64 6.09 -5.55
CA ILE A 90 -1.45 5.37 -4.58
C ILE A 90 -1.14 5.92 -3.19
N ALA A 91 -2.07 6.69 -2.64
CA ALA A 91 -1.95 7.26 -1.30
C ALA A 91 -2.67 6.37 -0.29
N TYR A 92 -1.95 5.84 0.70
CA TYR A 92 -2.60 5.18 1.84
C TYR A 92 -3.44 6.21 2.60
N ALA A 93 -4.73 5.95 2.70
CA ALA A 93 -5.70 6.89 3.26
C ALA A 93 -6.54 6.20 4.35
N PRO A 94 -6.15 6.31 5.63
CA PRO A 94 -6.99 5.80 6.72
C PRO A 94 -8.41 6.36 6.65
N CYS A 95 -9.38 5.46 6.76
CA CYS A 95 -10.80 5.76 6.61
C CYS A 95 -11.55 5.58 7.92
N ASN A 96 -12.73 6.22 8.05
CA ASN A 96 -13.62 6.00 9.19
C ASN A 96 -13.96 4.52 9.39
N GLU A 97 -14.12 3.77 8.30
CA GLU A 97 -14.41 2.33 8.32
C GLU A 97 -13.27 1.45 8.87
N HIS A 98 -12.08 2.01 9.06
CA HIS A 98 -10.99 1.32 9.78
C HIS A 98 -11.24 1.30 11.29
N HIS A 99 -12.02 2.26 11.79
CA HIS A 99 -12.28 2.47 13.21
C HIS A 99 -10.97 2.44 14.03
N ILE A 100 -10.07 3.38 13.69
CA ILE A 100 -8.80 3.58 14.39
C ILE A 100 -9.07 3.91 15.86
N LYS A 101 -8.41 3.25 16.78
CA LYS A 101 -8.51 3.56 18.20
C LYS A 101 -8.09 5.02 18.46
N GLY A 102 -8.98 5.78 19.10
CA GLY A 102 -8.80 7.22 19.30
C GLY A 102 -9.27 8.10 18.14
N GLY A 103 -9.85 7.51 17.07
CA GLY A 103 -10.49 8.22 15.97
C GLY A 103 -9.53 8.72 14.88
N LEU A 104 -10.11 9.34 13.84
CA LEU A 104 -9.41 9.80 12.64
C LEU A 104 -8.41 10.95 12.89
N ILE A 105 -8.46 11.60 14.03
CA ILE A 105 -7.43 12.58 14.44
C ILE A 105 -6.02 11.94 14.46
N ASN A 106 -5.94 10.62 14.60
CA ASN A 106 -4.72 9.85 14.57
C ASN A 106 -4.29 9.38 13.16
N SER A 107 -4.95 9.80 12.08
CA SER A 107 -4.67 9.32 10.72
C SER A 107 -3.21 9.42 10.32
N SER A 108 -2.59 10.58 10.49
CA SER A 108 -1.16 10.78 10.15
C SER A 108 -0.23 9.87 10.97
N ARG A 109 -0.54 9.65 12.25
CA ARG A 109 0.20 8.72 13.09
C ARG A 109 0.01 7.28 12.62
N GLN A 110 -1.20 6.91 12.22
CA GLN A 110 -1.53 5.59 11.69
C GLN A 110 -0.81 5.32 10.36
N GLU A 111 -0.75 6.30 9.46
CA GLU A 111 0.03 6.20 8.22
C GLU A 111 1.52 5.97 8.50
N LYS A 112 2.09 6.74 9.44
CA LYS A 112 3.49 6.56 9.84
C LYS A 112 3.73 5.16 10.40
N TRP A 113 2.87 4.70 11.30
CA TRP A 113 2.98 3.37 11.89
C TRP A 113 2.84 2.25 10.85
N ALA A 114 1.90 2.38 9.89
CA ALA A 114 1.75 1.45 8.78
C ALA A 114 3.03 1.28 7.97
N VAL A 115 3.76 2.37 7.73
CA VAL A 115 5.04 2.34 7.01
C VAL A 115 6.15 1.74 7.87
N GLU A 116 6.27 2.16 9.13
CA GLU A 116 7.30 1.68 10.06
C GLU A 116 7.22 0.18 10.32
N CYS A 117 6.00 -0.39 10.41
CA CYS A 117 5.81 -1.82 10.64
C CYS A 117 5.75 -2.67 9.36
N GLY A 118 5.85 -2.05 8.17
CA GLY A 118 5.84 -2.75 6.89
C GLY A 118 4.45 -3.16 6.37
N TYR A 119 3.39 -2.61 6.96
CA TYR A 119 2.03 -2.79 6.44
C TYR A 119 1.86 -2.11 5.08
N PHE A 120 2.48 -0.94 4.89
CA PHE A 120 2.51 -0.18 3.66
C PHE A 120 3.95 0.23 3.31
N ASN A 121 4.32 0.20 2.02
CA ASN A 121 5.64 0.61 1.56
C ASN A 121 5.58 1.94 0.81
N LEU A 122 6.56 2.80 1.01
CA LEU A 122 6.76 3.97 0.17
C LEU A 122 7.72 3.61 -0.96
N LEU A 123 7.33 3.88 -2.19
CA LEU A 123 8.16 3.61 -3.38
C LEU A 123 7.80 4.57 -4.53
N ARG A 124 8.72 4.70 -5.46
CA ARG A 124 8.53 5.40 -6.74
C ARG A 124 9.16 4.58 -7.85
N TYR A 125 8.45 4.44 -8.95
CA TYR A 125 8.92 3.85 -10.20
C TYR A 125 8.83 4.92 -11.29
N ASP A 126 9.96 5.36 -11.79
CA ASP A 126 10.08 6.37 -12.83
C ASP A 126 10.63 5.73 -14.12
N PRO A 127 9.81 5.53 -15.15
CA PRO A 127 10.24 4.90 -16.40
C PRO A 127 11.41 5.63 -17.10
N ARG A 128 11.54 6.93 -16.90
CA ARG A 128 12.63 7.75 -17.50
C ARG A 128 14.01 7.27 -17.09
N LEU A 129 14.13 6.73 -15.86
CA LEU A 129 15.42 6.23 -15.37
C LEU A 129 15.92 5.01 -16.15
N THR A 130 15.01 4.20 -16.70
CA THR A 130 15.38 3.06 -17.57
C THR A 130 16.09 3.55 -18.84
N GLU A 131 15.63 4.66 -19.43
CA GLU A 131 16.26 5.26 -20.60
C GLU A 131 17.65 5.83 -20.30
N GLU A 132 17.89 6.17 -19.03
CA GLU A 132 19.20 6.63 -18.51
C GLU A 132 20.13 5.47 -18.07
N GLY A 133 19.73 4.19 -18.26
CA GLY A 133 20.48 3.03 -17.77
C GLY A 133 20.45 2.90 -16.24
N LYS A 134 19.45 3.46 -15.57
CA LYS A 134 19.30 3.45 -14.11
C LYS A 134 18.10 2.61 -13.71
N ASN A 135 18.15 2.05 -12.49
CA ASN A 135 17.01 1.35 -11.94
C ASN A 135 15.81 2.30 -11.79
N PRO A 136 14.65 2.00 -12.43
CA PRO A 136 13.47 2.83 -12.32
C PRO A 136 12.81 2.80 -10.94
N LEU A 137 13.04 1.74 -10.14
CA LEU A 137 12.38 1.56 -8.85
C LEU A 137 13.25 2.07 -7.69
N THR A 138 12.71 3.03 -6.95
CA THR A 138 13.26 3.51 -5.68
C THR A 138 12.33 3.12 -4.54
N ILE A 139 12.87 2.43 -3.52
CA ILE A 139 12.15 2.13 -2.28
C ILE A 139 12.49 3.23 -1.26
N ASP A 140 11.53 4.10 -0.99
CA ASP A 140 11.71 5.27 -0.12
C ASP A 140 11.53 4.96 1.38
N SER A 141 10.81 3.88 1.72
CA SER A 141 10.65 3.46 3.11
C SER A 141 11.87 2.67 3.60
N LYS A 142 12.26 2.92 4.85
CA LYS A 142 13.30 2.13 5.53
C LYS A 142 12.90 0.66 5.67
N ALA A 143 13.85 -0.17 6.10
CA ALA A 143 13.57 -1.56 6.47
C ALA A 143 12.52 -1.59 7.59
N PRO A 144 11.43 -2.36 7.43
CA PRO A 144 10.34 -2.37 8.38
C PRO A 144 10.68 -3.09 9.69
N ASP A 145 10.11 -2.61 10.79
CA ASP A 145 10.09 -3.33 12.07
C ASP A 145 8.82 -4.20 12.18
N TYR A 146 8.88 -5.39 11.65
CA TYR A 146 7.77 -6.33 11.66
C TYR A 146 7.34 -6.80 13.05
N SER A 147 8.12 -6.58 14.10
CA SER A 147 7.73 -6.90 15.47
C SER A 147 6.51 -6.09 15.92
N LYS A 148 6.31 -4.90 15.36
CA LYS A 148 5.19 -3.99 15.63
C LYS A 148 3.96 -4.23 14.75
N PHE A 149 4.01 -5.20 13.83
CA PHE A 149 2.95 -5.40 12.84
C PHE A 149 1.61 -5.79 13.48
N LYS A 150 1.64 -6.73 14.42
CA LYS A 150 0.42 -7.18 15.13
C LYS A 150 -0.19 -6.06 15.97
N ASP A 151 0.62 -5.25 16.64
CA ASP A 151 0.14 -4.11 17.43
C ASP A 151 -0.52 -3.06 16.53
N PHE A 152 0.04 -2.82 15.35
CA PHE A 152 -0.60 -1.99 14.33
C PHE A 152 -1.99 -2.53 13.96
N LEU A 153 -2.12 -3.83 13.63
CA LEU A 153 -3.42 -4.42 13.31
C LEU A 153 -4.41 -4.25 14.49
N MET A 154 -3.95 -4.48 15.72
CA MET A 154 -4.80 -4.35 16.92
C MET A 154 -5.21 -2.91 17.22
N SER A 155 -4.59 -1.91 16.60
CA SER A 155 -4.98 -0.50 16.72
C SER A 155 -6.21 -0.13 15.91
N GLU A 156 -6.66 -1.00 14.99
CA GLU A 156 -7.83 -0.79 14.14
C GLU A 156 -8.91 -1.85 14.42
N ASN A 157 -10.16 -1.39 14.57
CA ASN A 157 -11.26 -2.28 14.91
C ASN A 157 -11.53 -3.35 13.86
N ARG A 158 -11.32 -3.02 12.58
CA ARG A 158 -11.49 -3.97 11.46
C ARG A 158 -10.60 -5.22 11.58
N PHE A 159 -9.55 -5.19 12.40
CA PHE A 159 -8.70 -6.34 12.71
C PHE A 159 -8.93 -6.84 14.14
N SER A 160 -8.97 -5.94 15.12
CA SER A 160 -9.04 -6.34 16.53
C SER A 160 -10.33 -7.08 16.89
N GLN A 161 -11.43 -6.82 16.19
CA GLN A 161 -12.69 -7.57 16.38
C GLN A 161 -12.61 -9.03 15.89
N LEU A 162 -11.66 -9.36 14.99
CA LEU A 162 -11.53 -10.71 14.45
C LEU A 162 -11.28 -11.73 15.55
N VAL A 163 -10.52 -11.37 16.59
CA VAL A 163 -10.26 -12.24 17.76
C VAL A 163 -11.55 -12.68 18.46
N LYS A 164 -12.59 -11.82 18.43
CA LYS A 164 -13.89 -12.14 19.04
C LYS A 164 -14.84 -12.85 18.10
N ILE A 165 -14.82 -12.48 16.82
CA ILE A 165 -15.78 -12.98 15.83
C ILE A 165 -15.34 -14.33 15.24
N ASN A 166 -14.05 -14.53 15.07
CA ASN A 166 -13.49 -15.76 14.50
C ASN A 166 -12.19 -16.15 15.24
N PRO A 167 -12.27 -16.48 16.54
CA PRO A 167 -11.10 -16.74 17.37
C PRO A 167 -10.24 -17.90 16.87
N GLU A 168 -10.87 -18.93 16.29
CA GLU A 168 -10.19 -20.13 15.79
C GLU A 168 -9.24 -19.82 14.61
N ASN A 169 -9.53 -18.82 13.80
CA ASN A 169 -8.76 -18.47 12.60
C ASN A 169 -8.04 -17.13 12.69
N ALA A 170 -8.27 -16.36 13.75
CA ALA A 170 -7.76 -15.00 13.87
C ALA A 170 -6.23 -14.94 13.74
N GLU A 171 -5.51 -15.77 14.50
CA GLU A 171 -4.04 -15.79 14.48
C GLU A 171 -3.51 -16.21 13.09
N ALA A 172 -4.05 -17.26 12.50
CA ALA A 172 -3.64 -17.70 11.15
C ALA A 172 -3.88 -16.61 10.07
N LEU A 173 -4.94 -15.81 10.22
CA LEU A 173 -5.23 -14.71 9.31
C LEU A 173 -4.29 -13.51 9.54
N PHE A 174 -3.90 -13.22 10.80
CA PHE A 174 -2.91 -12.19 11.10
C PHE A 174 -1.52 -12.58 10.58
N ASP A 175 -1.12 -13.83 10.77
CA ASP A 175 0.12 -14.36 10.22
C ASP A 175 0.13 -14.29 8.70
N LYS A 176 -0.99 -14.64 8.05
CA LYS A 176 -1.15 -14.48 6.61
C LYS A 176 -1.00 -13.03 6.17
N CYS A 177 -1.61 -12.09 6.89
CA CYS A 177 -1.49 -10.66 6.60
C CYS A 177 -0.02 -10.20 6.65
N LEU A 178 0.72 -10.63 7.68
CA LEU A 178 2.15 -10.36 7.82
C LEU A 178 2.98 -10.98 6.68
N VAL A 179 2.70 -12.25 6.35
CA VAL A 179 3.39 -12.95 5.25
C VAL A 179 3.13 -12.23 3.91
N ASP A 180 1.90 -11.80 3.66
CA ASP A 180 1.54 -11.06 2.45
C ASP A 180 2.25 -9.69 2.40
N ALA A 181 2.40 -9.00 3.53
CA ALA A 181 3.16 -7.75 3.64
C ALA A 181 4.66 -7.95 3.34
N LYS A 182 5.27 -8.97 3.95
CA LYS A 182 6.68 -9.35 3.69
C LYS A 182 6.91 -9.71 2.21
N ARG A 183 5.98 -10.43 1.60
CA ARG A 183 6.05 -10.78 0.17
C ARG A 183 5.99 -9.57 -0.74
N ARG A 184 5.13 -8.58 -0.45
CA ARG A 184 5.09 -7.32 -1.21
C ARG A 184 6.40 -6.57 -1.13
N ARG A 185 6.99 -6.48 0.07
CA ARG A 185 8.30 -5.85 0.27
C ARG A 185 9.40 -6.58 -0.47
N ALA A 186 9.49 -7.89 -0.33
CA ALA A 186 10.51 -8.71 -1.00
C ALA A 186 10.43 -8.62 -2.52
N ARG A 187 9.22 -8.53 -3.11
CA ARG A 187 9.06 -8.33 -4.55
C ARG A 187 9.59 -6.98 -5.01
N ALA A 188 9.31 -5.90 -4.26
CA ALA A 188 9.86 -4.59 -4.57
C ALA A 188 11.38 -4.58 -4.47
N GLU A 189 11.95 -5.23 -3.45
CA GLU A 189 13.40 -5.35 -3.28
C GLU A 189 14.05 -6.20 -4.39
N ALA A 190 13.38 -7.25 -4.85
CA ALA A 190 13.87 -8.05 -5.99
C ALA A 190 13.89 -7.20 -7.28
N LEU A 191 12.80 -6.51 -7.60
CA LEU A 191 12.73 -5.61 -8.76
C LEU A 191 13.80 -4.50 -8.71
N ALA A 192 14.11 -3.99 -7.51
CA ALA A 192 15.16 -3.00 -7.34
C ALA A 192 16.57 -3.56 -7.56
N LYS A 193 16.77 -4.89 -7.40
CA LYS A 193 18.08 -5.57 -7.61
C LYS A 193 18.24 -6.13 -9.02
N ASP A 194 17.15 -6.63 -9.63
CA ASP A 194 17.22 -7.31 -10.93
C ASP A 194 17.66 -6.39 -12.07
N PHE A 195 17.54 -5.07 -11.91
CA PHE A 195 18.02 -4.08 -12.87
C PHE A 195 19.55 -4.03 -12.93
N ASP A 196 20.21 -4.19 -11.78
CA ASP A 196 21.69 -4.18 -11.70
C ASP A 196 22.33 -5.46 -12.30
N ALA A 197 21.54 -6.51 -12.52
CA ALA A 197 22.00 -7.79 -13.07
C ALA A 197 21.87 -7.89 -14.60
N ALA A 198 21.27 -6.89 -15.25
CA ALA A 198 21.05 -6.88 -16.71
C ALA A 198 22.12 -6.10 -17.48
N GLU A 199 23.13 -5.54 -16.81
CA GLU A 199 24.38 -5.00 -17.37
C GLU A 199 25.48 -6.08 -17.42
#